data_822f62e804fa6f9fc1c3f915c9b6071f
#
_entry.id   822f62e804fa6f9fc1c3f915c9b6071f
#
_cell.length_a   1.000
_cell.length_b   1.000
_cell.length_c   1.000
_cell.angle_alpha   90.00
_cell.angle_beta   90.00
_cell.angle_gamma   90.00
#
_symmetry.space_group_name_H-M   'P 1'
#
loop_
_entity.id
_entity.type
_entity.pdbx_description
1 polymer ?
#
loop_
_entity_poly.entity_id
_entity_poly.type
_entity_poly.pdbx_seq_one_letter_code
_entity_poly.pdbx_strand_id
1 'polypeptide(L)'
;MSKKKDKSIKICFLGDEGVGKKEFIENYLSKIDEKSKKREKPDKNKPEGIVITKQIAETKMKISIYQFSEEDEKYINLIQQTQCVFVLFDMSSRDSFDSLLDKWIIWLREQCRFAGLVMILGNYVKKEKDAFLSTNKEEIDEMIKVSEISGRFEEIGNKTNEEKIQLIDMLINEAEEYGKKANLDSKKGDDKNCIIF
;
A
#
# COMPACT_ATOMS: atom_id res chain seq x y z
N MET A 1 15.01 -31.98 -3.01
CA MET A 1 14.97 -30.53 -3.28
C MET A 1 13.58 -30.02 -2.96
N SER A 2 13.40 -29.29 -1.86
CA SER A 2 12.13 -28.68 -1.48
C SER A 2 11.76 -27.62 -2.53
N LYS A 3 10.60 -27.76 -3.20
CA LYS A 3 10.07 -26.71 -4.09
C LYS A 3 9.84 -25.47 -3.22
N LYS A 4 10.65 -24.41 -3.39
CA LYS A 4 10.37 -23.09 -2.80
C LYS A 4 8.95 -22.71 -3.26
N LYS A 5 8.02 -22.64 -2.32
CA LYS A 5 6.63 -22.24 -2.60
C LYS A 5 6.65 -20.80 -3.09
N ASP A 6 6.09 -20.53 -4.27
CA ASP A 6 5.97 -19.16 -4.78
C ASP A 6 5.22 -18.33 -3.75
N LYS A 7 5.80 -17.21 -3.34
CA LYS A 7 5.17 -16.29 -2.39
C LYS A 7 4.13 -15.45 -3.12
N SER A 8 3.05 -15.11 -2.44
CA SER A 8 1.99 -14.26 -2.97
C SER A 8 1.72 -13.11 -1.99
N ILE A 9 1.64 -11.90 -2.51
CA ILE A 9 1.30 -10.70 -1.77
C ILE A 9 0.22 -9.94 -2.51
N LYS A 10 -0.69 -9.31 -1.76
CA LYS A 10 -1.67 -8.35 -2.28
C LYS A 10 -1.33 -6.98 -1.77
N ILE A 11 -1.39 -5.99 -2.63
CA ILE A 11 -1.19 -4.58 -2.30
C ILE A 11 -2.33 -3.75 -2.87
N CYS A 12 -2.72 -2.71 -2.16
CA CYS A 12 -3.73 -1.75 -2.61
C CYS A 12 -3.15 -0.34 -2.64
N PHE A 13 -3.56 0.43 -3.64
CA PHE A 13 -3.28 1.85 -3.75
C PHE A 13 -4.56 2.63 -3.51
N LEU A 14 -4.56 3.47 -2.50
CA LEU A 14 -5.66 4.34 -2.08
C LEU A 14 -5.28 5.80 -2.29
N GLY A 15 -6.26 6.67 -2.28
CA GLY A 15 -6.09 8.13 -2.40
C GLY A 15 -7.12 8.70 -3.35
N ASP A 16 -7.30 10.01 -3.32
CA ASP A 16 -8.27 10.71 -4.15
C ASP A 16 -7.96 10.57 -5.65
N GLU A 17 -8.92 10.91 -6.48
CA GLU A 17 -8.70 10.98 -7.91
C GLU A 17 -7.65 12.05 -8.22
N GLY A 18 -6.80 11.81 -9.20
CA GLY A 18 -5.80 12.78 -9.64
C GLY A 18 -4.48 12.82 -8.85
N VAL A 19 -4.34 12.16 -7.69
CA VAL A 19 -3.09 12.19 -6.88
C VAL A 19 -1.92 11.41 -7.49
N GLY A 20 -2.09 10.82 -8.69
CA GLY A 20 -1.01 10.15 -9.43
C GLY A 20 -0.89 8.64 -9.21
N LYS A 21 -1.89 7.97 -8.60
CA LYS A 21 -1.86 6.51 -8.39
C LYS A 21 -1.62 5.73 -9.68
N LYS A 22 -2.38 6.02 -10.71
CA LYS A 22 -2.30 5.34 -12.02
C LYS A 22 -0.92 5.48 -12.64
N GLU A 23 -0.38 6.70 -12.68
CA GLU A 23 0.96 6.97 -13.22
C GLU A 23 2.03 6.21 -12.42
N PHE A 24 1.92 6.22 -11.10
CA PHE A 24 2.87 5.53 -10.23
C PHE A 24 2.87 4.02 -10.48
N ILE A 25 1.69 3.40 -10.61
CA ILE A 25 1.54 1.98 -10.93
C ILE A 25 2.05 1.67 -12.34
N GLU A 26 1.72 2.49 -13.34
CA GLU A 26 2.15 2.30 -14.73
C GLU A 26 3.68 2.40 -14.86
N ASN A 27 4.31 3.34 -14.15
CA ASN A 27 5.77 3.44 -14.08
C ASN A 27 6.40 2.17 -13.51
N TYR A 28 5.84 1.62 -12.44
CA TYR A 28 6.29 0.35 -11.88
C TYR A 28 6.15 -0.79 -12.88
N LEU A 29 4.99 -0.88 -13.53
CA LEU A 29 4.69 -1.93 -14.51
C LEU A 29 5.52 -1.81 -15.79
N SER A 30 6.01 -0.64 -16.16
CA SER A 30 6.79 -0.42 -17.40
C SER A 30 8.07 -1.26 -17.46
N LYS A 31 8.63 -1.62 -16.31
CA LYS A 31 9.84 -2.45 -16.19
C LYS A 31 9.56 -3.95 -16.01
N ILE A 32 8.30 -4.33 -15.98
CA ILE A 32 7.89 -5.73 -15.87
C ILE A 32 7.65 -6.30 -17.27
N ASP A 33 8.20 -7.49 -17.55
CA ASP A 33 7.94 -8.20 -18.82
C ASP A 33 6.44 -8.46 -18.99
N GLU A 34 5.90 -8.20 -20.16
CA GLU A 34 4.48 -8.39 -20.50
C GLU A 34 4.00 -9.82 -20.22
N LYS A 35 4.85 -10.83 -20.44
CA LYS A 35 4.54 -12.25 -20.13
C LYS A 35 4.32 -12.50 -18.62
N SER A 36 4.85 -11.61 -17.80
CA SER A 36 4.74 -11.68 -16.34
C SER A 36 3.56 -10.89 -15.78
N LYS A 37 2.77 -10.24 -16.65
CA LYS A 37 1.59 -9.43 -16.29
C LYS A 37 0.31 -10.16 -16.65
N LYS A 38 -0.68 -10.10 -15.78
CA LYS A 38 -2.03 -10.58 -16.02
C LYS A 38 -3.04 -9.58 -15.44
N ARG A 39 -3.94 -9.07 -16.29
CA ARG A 39 -5.08 -8.27 -15.81
C ARG A 39 -6.14 -9.20 -15.21
N GLU A 40 -6.64 -8.85 -14.06
CA GLU A 40 -7.81 -9.48 -13.44
C GLU A 40 -9.04 -8.63 -13.74
N LYS A 41 -10.09 -9.26 -14.25
CA LYS A 41 -11.36 -8.55 -14.49
C LYS A 41 -12.00 -8.17 -13.15
N PRO A 42 -12.68 -7.01 -13.10
CA PRO A 42 -13.44 -6.65 -11.92
C PRO A 42 -14.60 -7.63 -11.70
N ASP A 43 -14.96 -7.82 -10.45
CA ASP A 43 -16.17 -8.52 -10.04
C ASP A 43 -16.91 -7.70 -8.96
N LYS A 44 -18.02 -8.22 -8.44
CA LYS A 44 -18.84 -7.52 -7.45
C LYS A 44 -18.12 -7.17 -6.13
N ASN A 45 -17.00 -7.85 -5.82
CA ASN A 45 -16.28 -7.71 -4.56
C ASN A 45 -14.85 -7.19 -4.73
N LYS A 46 -14.40 -6.97 -5.97
CA LYS A 46 -13.07 -6.42 -6.24
C LYS A 46 -13.05 -5.60 -7.52
N PRO A 47 -12.24 -4.52 -7.56
CA PRO A 47 -12.02 -3.74 -8.76
C PRO A 47 -11.18 -4.51 -9.78
N GLU A 48 -10.96 -3.90 -10.94
CA GLU A 48 -9.93 -4.37 -11.86
C GLU A 48 -8.57 -4.40 -11.14
N GLY A 49 -7.85 -5.50 -11.33
CA GLY A 49 -6.54 -5.71 -10.73
C GLY A 49 -5.49 -6.11 -11.76
N ILE A 50 -4.24 -5.98 -11.37
CA ILE A 50 -3.09 -6.44 -12.15
C ILE A 50 -2.29 -7.42 -11.30
N VAL A 51 -2.07 -8.61 -11.83
CA VAL A 51 -1.21 -9.60 -11.19
C VAL A 51 0.10 -9.66 -11.96
N ILE A 52 1.19 -9.49 -11.24
CA ILE A 52 2.53 -9.63 -11.80
C ILE A 52 3.29 -10.75 -11.09
N THR A 53 4.26 -11.32 -11.80
CA THR A 53 5.24 -12.23 -11.21
C THR A 53 6.62 -11.62 -11.41
N LYS A 54 7.30 -11.34 -10.31
CA LYS A 54 8.60 -10.66 -10.31
C LYS A 54 9.56 -11.30 -9.31
N GLN A 55 10.85 -11.29 -9.64
CA GLN A 55 11.90 -11.60 -8.69
C GLN A 55 12.19 -10.35 -7.86
N ILE A 56 11.99 -10.44 -6.55
CA ILE A 56 12.35 -9.39 -5.58
C ILE A 56 13.35 -9.99 -4.61
N ALA A 57 14.56 -9.43 -4.55
CA ALA A 57 15.70 -10.04 -3.88
C ALA A 57 15.89 -11.50 -4.34
N GLU A 58 15.91 -12.46 -3.43
CA GLU A 58 16.07 -13.88 -3.75
C GLU A 58 14.73 -14.64 -3.90
N THR A 59 13.59 -13.93 -3.85
CA THR A 59 12.28 -14.54 -3.83
C THR A 59 11.47 -14.21 -5.09
N LYS A 60 10.93 -15.26 -5.73
CA LYS A 60 9.92 -15.08 -6.78
C LYS A 60 8.57 -14.82 -6.13
N MET A 61 7.99 -13.66 -6.41
CA MET A 61 6.75 -13.20 -5.82
C MET A 61 5.66 -13.01 -6.87
N LYS A 62 4.45 -13.47 -6.53
CA LYS A 62 3.22 -13.11 -7.23
C LYS A 62 2.59 -11.93 -6.50
N ILE A 63 2.45 -10.80 -7.17
CA ILE A 63 1.97 -9.55 -6.59
C ILE A 63 0.65 -9.19 -7.25
N SER A 64 -0.41 -9.09 -6.46
CA SER A 64 -1.72 -8.59 -6.93
C SER A 64 -1.86 -7.13 -6.52
N ILE A 65 -2.09 -6.26 -7.50
CA ILE A 65 -2.15 -4.80 -7.36
C ILE A 65 -3.58 -4.34 -7.65
N TYR A 66 -4.18 -3.60 -6.72
CA TYR A 66 -5.50 -2.99 -6.86
C TYR A 66 -5.40 -1.49 -6.58
N GLN A 67 -6.30 -0.70 -7.16
CA GLN A 67 -6.38 0.74 -6.89
C GLN A 67 -7.81 1.19 -6.63
N PHE A 68 -7.96 2.16 -5.72
CA PHE A 68 -9.24 2.73 -5.33
C PHE A 68 -9.11 4.25 -5.26
N SER A 69 -10.15 4.95 -5.68
CA SER A 69 -10.28 6.42 -5.55
C SER A 69 -11.48 6.83 -4.68
N GLU A 70 -12.24 5.83 -4.23
CA GLU A 70 -13.42 6.02 -3.38
C GLU A 70 -13.44 4.94 -2.29
N GLU A 71 -14.01 5.29 -1.15
CA GLU A 71 -14.35 4.35 -0.09
C GLU A 71 -15.58 3.55 -0.52
N ASP A 72 -15.48 2.24 -0.48
CA ASP A 72 -16.59 1.37 -0.83
C ASP A 72 -16.58 0.14 0.08
N GLU A 73 -17.65 -0.05 0.83
CA GLU A 73 -17.81 -1.15 1.79
C GLU A 73 -17.60 -2.53 1.17
N LYS A 74 -17.96 -2.69 -0.11
CA LYS A 74 -17.78 -3.97 -0.83
C LYS A 74 -16.32 -4.40 -0.97
N TYR A 75 -15.37 -3.45 -0.82
CA TYR A 75 -13.94 -3.72 -0.92
C TYR A 75 -13.23 -3.92 0.43
N ILE A 76 -13.93 -3.75 1.55
CA ILE A 76 -13.35 -3.92 2.91
C ILE A 76 -12.67 -5.29 3.04
N ASN A 77 -13.35 -6.37 2.64
CA ASN A 77 -12.78 -7.71 2.71
C ASN A 77 -11.51 -7.87 1.86
N LEU A 78 -11.41 -7.19 0.72
CA LEU A 78 -10.21 -7.21 -0.10
C LEU A 78 -9.08 -6.46 0.59
N ILE A 79 -9.35 -5.28 1.14
CA ILE A 79 -8.38 -4.48 1.90
C ILE A 79 -7.83 -5.28 3.08
N GLN A 80 -8.69 -5.92 3.87
CA GLN A 80 -8.29 -6.75 5.02
C GLN A 80 -7.37 -7.91 4.63
N GLN A 81 -7.47 -8.40 3.41
CA GLN A 81 -6.63 -9.49 2.89
C GLN A 81 -5.30 -8.99 2.28
N THR A 82 -5.06 -7.68 2.22
CA THR A 82 -3.79 -7.14 1.71
C THR A 82 -2.73 -7.12 2.81
N GLN A 83 -1.48 -7.21 2.42
CA GLN A 83 -0.34 -7.11 3.33
C GLN A 83 0.14 -5.67 3.48
N CYS A 84 -0.06 -4.86 2.44
CA CYS A 84 0.32 -3.46 2.45
C CYS A 84 -0.70 -2.61 1.69
N VAL A 85 -0.98 -1.44 2.24
CA VAL A 85 -1.78 -0.40 1.61
C VAL A 85 -0.89 0.82 1.39
N PHE A 86 -0.84 1.30 0.16
CA PHE A 86 -0.18 2.55 -0.22
C PHE A 86 -1.25 3.64 -0.31
N VAL A 87 -1.15 4.69 0.50
CA VAL A 87 -2.07 5.83 0.44
C VAL A 87 -1.33 6.99 -0.17
N LEU A 88 -1.75 7.39 -1.38
CA LEU A 88 -1.16 8.52 -2.10
C LEU A 88 -1.96 9.79 -1.85
N PHE A 89 -1.24 10.90 -1.68
CA PHE A 89 -1.81 12.24 -1.64
C PHE A 89 -0.93 13.23 -2.40
N ASP A 90 -1.50 14.38 -2.76
CA ASP A 90 -0.78 15.47 -3.43
C ASP A 90 -0.24 16.46 -2.38
N MET A 91 1.07 16.50 -2.20
CA MET A 91 1.74 17.40 -1.26
C MET A 91 1.59 18.89 -1.59
N SER A 92 1.19 19.22 -2.82
CA SER A 92 0.90 20.58 -3.24
C SER A 92 -0.54 21.03 -2.94
N SER A 93 -1.38 20.13 -2.36
CA SER A 93 -2.78 20.39 -2.07
C SER A 93 -3.11 20.11 -0.61
N ARG A 94 -3.54 21.16 0.12
CA ARG A 94 -4.01 21.02 1.50
C ARG A 94 -5.24 20.13 1.57
N ASP A 95 -6.18 20.29 0.64
CA ASP A 95 -7.39 19.46 0.58
C ASP A 95 -7.07 17.98 0.42
N SER A 96 -6.01 17.65 -0.35
CA SER A 96 -5.55 16.28 -0.51
C SER A 96 -4.96 15.70 0.78
N PHE A 97 -4.26 16.51 1.56
CA PHE A 97 -3.75 16.11 2.85
C PHE A 97 -4.87 15.96 3.89
N ASP A 98 -5.81 16.88 3.94
CA ASP A 98 -6.96 16.78 4.83
C ASP A 98 -7.80 15.53 4.48
N SER A 99 -7.98 15.24 3.18
CA SER A 99 -8.61 13.99 2.73
C SER A 99 -7.83 12.72 3.14
N LEU A 100 -6.50 12.77 3.14
CA LEU A 100 -5.68 11.67 3.66
C LEU A 100 -6.07 11.34 5.11
N LEU A 101 -6.23 12.37 5.97
CA LEU A 101 -6.56 12.23 7.38
C LEU A 101 -8.02 11.83 7.60
N ASP A 102 -8.93 12.65 7.12
CA ASP A 102 -10.34 12.63 7.49
C ASP A 102 -11.11 11.53 6.77
N LYS A 103 -10.56 11.01 5.67
CA LYS A 103 -11.16 9.97 4.86
C LYS A 103 -10.34 8.68 4.92
N TRP A 104 -9.17 8.65 4.28
CA TRP A 104 -8.46 7.41 4.01
C TRP A 104 -7.92 6.71 5.26
N ILE A 105 -7.32 7.45 6.19
CA ILE A 105 -6.75 6.89 7.42
C ILE A 105 -7.87 6.43 8.36
N ILE A 106 -8.93 7.24 8.51
CA ILE A 106 -10.10 6.87 9.33
C ILE A 106 -10.79 5.64 8.75
N TRP A 107 -11.00 5.60 7.43
CA TRP A 107 -11.62 4.44 6.79
C TRP A 107 -10.81 3.15 6.98
N LEU A 108 -9.49 3.21 6.80
CA LEU A 108 -8.61 2.07 7.04
C LEU A 108 -8.67 1.58 8.48
N ARG A 109 -8.67 2.50 9.45
CA ARG A 109 -8.68 2.17 10.87
C ARG A 109 -10.03 1.66 11.32
N GLU A 110 -11.11 2.42 11.07
CA GLU A 110 -12.41 2.20 11.70
C GLU A 110 -13.29 1.25 10.90
N GLN A 111 -13.35 1.40 9.58
CA GLN A 111 -14.21 0.59 8.74
C GLN A 111 -13.50 -0.70 8.30
N CYS A 112 -12.28 -0.58 7.77
CA CYS A 112 -11.54 -1.73 7.33
C CYS A 112 -10.89 -2.50 8.49
N ARG A 113 -10.64 -1.86 9.64
CA ARG A 113 -9.86 -2.44 10.76
C ARG A 113 -8.56 -3.05 10.24
N PHE A 114 -7.88 -2.30 9.38
CA PHE A 114 -6.72 -2.79 8.68
C PHE A 114 -5.53 -2.95 9.62
N ALA A 115 -4.97 -4.16 9.68
CA ALA A 115 -3.86 -4.51 10.56
C ALA A 115 -2.52 -4.70 9.82
N GLY A 116 -2.48 -4.44 8.52
CA GLY A 116 -1.27 -4.55 7.69
C GLY A 116 -0.43 -3.26 7.72
N LEU A 117 0.60 -3.25 6.88
CA LEU A 117 1.49 -2.09 6.74
C LEU A 117 0.82 -1.00 5.91
N VAL A 118 0.80 0.24 6.43
CA VAL A 118 0.32 1.42 5.70
C VAL A 118 1.51 2.28 5.27
N MET A 119 1.62 2.54 3.98
CA MET A 119 2.65 3.38 3.40
C MET A 119 2.02 4.64 2.84
N ILE A 120 2.32 5.78 3.44
CA ILE A 120 1.84 7.09 3.00
C ILE A 120 2.84 7.63 1.99
N LEU A 121 2.37 7.94 0.79
CA LEU A 121 3.20 8.38 -0.32
C LEU A 121 2.81 9.81 -0.74
N GLY A 122 3.70 10.76 -0.47
CA GLY A 122 3.54 12.14 -0.89
C GLY A 122 4.03 12.35 -2.32
N ASN A 123 3.13 12.76 -3.20
CA ASN A 123 3.43 13.06 -4.60
C ASN A 123 3.29 14.57 -4.87
N TYR A 124 3.87 15.05 -5.96
CA TYR A 124 3.63 16.38 -6.52
C TYR A 124 2.96 16.22 -7.88
N VAL A 125 1.67 16.49 -7.94
CA VAL A 125 0.91 16.39 -9.20
C VAL A 125 1.20 17.56 -10.11
N LYS A 126 1.35 18.76 -9.54
CA LYS A 126 1.76 19.97 -10.26
C LYS A 126 3.23 20.26 -10.01
N LYS A 127 4.02 20.32 -11.08
CA LYS A 127 5.43 20.73 -11.04
C LYS A 127 5.58 22.25 -11.07
N GLU A 128 4.71 23.00 -10.44
CA GLU A 128 4.88 24.44 -10.31
C GLU A 128 6.01 24.71 -9.33
N LYS A 129 6.98 25.52 -9.77
CA LYS A 129 8.16 25.89 -8.96
C LYS A 129 7.82 26.64 -7.66
N ASP A 130 6.57 27.09 -7.54
CA ASP A 130 6.02 27.82 -6.41
C ASP A 130 4.91 27.06 -5.68
N ALA A 131 4.81 25.74 -5.87
CA ALA A 131 3.90 24.93 -5.07
C ALA A 131 4.30 25.04 -3.61
N PHE A 132 3.57 25.87 -2.88
CA PHE A 132 3.70 25.97 -1.43
C PHE A 132 3.49 24.58 -0.87
N LEU A 133 4.50 24.01 -0.22
CA LEU A 133 4.34 22.73 0.47
C LEU A 133 3.22 22.91 1.49
N SER A 134 2.04 22.43 1.15
CA SER A 134 0.84 22.56 2.00
C SER A 134 0.98 21.76 3.30
N THR A 135 1.97 20.87 3.33
CA THR A 135 2.18 19.90 4.42
C THR A 135 3.68 19.66 4.59
N ASN A 136 4.16 19.66 5.82
CA ASN A 136 5.53 19.30 6.14
C ASN A 136 5.64 17.88 6.67
N LYS A 137 6.86 17.36 6.71
CA LYS A 137 7.12 15.98 7.17
C LYS A 137 6.75 15.79 8.64
N GLU A 138 6.98 16.78 9.49
CA GLU A 138 6.68 16.73 10.91
C GLU A 138 5.19 16.55 11.15
N GLU A 139 4.35 17.26 10.41
CA GLU A 139 2.89 17.14 10.48
C GLU A 139 2.42 15.73 10.08
N ILE A 140 3.05 15.14 9.06
CA ILE A 140 2.74 13.75 8.62
C ILE A 140 3.21 12.73 9.65
N ASP A 141 4.42 12.88 10.19
CA ASP A 141 4.97 11.95 11.19
C ASP A 141 4.13 12.00 12.49
N GLU A 142 3.65 13.18 12.90
CA GLU A 142 2.74 13.34 14.03
C GLU A 142 1.39 12.66 13.75
N MET A 143 0.84 12.85 12.56
CA MET A 143 -0.39 12.20 12.12
C MET A 143 -0.28 10.67 12.20
N ILE A 144 0.79 10.09 11.66
CA ILE A 144 1.02 8.63 11.69
C ILE A 144 1.04 8.15 13.15
N LYS A 145 1.70 8.90 14.03
CA LYS A 145 1.83 8.56 15.45
C LYS A 145 0.49 8.57 16.17
N VAL A 146 -0.35 9.59 15.93
CA VAL A 146 -1.65 9.72 16.60
C VAL A 146 -2.73 8.84 15.99
N SER A 147 -2.59 8.44 14.74
CA SER A 147 -3.57 7.56 14.07
C SER A 147 -3.48 6.09 14.47
N GLU A 148 -2.46 5.70 15.25
CA GLU A 148 -2.24 4.31 15.71
C GLU A 148 -2.14 3.28 14.57
N ILE A 149 -1.79 3.71 13.36
CA ILE A 149 -1.54 2.82 12.23
C ILE A 149 -0.08 2.36 12.21
N SER A 150 0.16 1.12 11.78
CA SER A 150 1.50 0.64 11.47
C SER A 150 1.95 1.23 10.14
N GLY A 151 2.38 2.51 10.16
CA GLY A 151 2.63 3.27 8.95
C GLY A 151 3.93 4.04 8.95
N ARG A 152 4.35 4.45 7.76
CA ARG A 152 5.42 5.43 7.56
C ARG A 152 5.16 6.26 6.32
N PHE A 153 5.87 7.38 6.22
CA PHE A 153 5.79 8.31 5.11
C PHE A 153 7.02 8.22 4.21
N GLU A 154 6.78 8.30 2.89
CA GLU A 154 7.81 8.47 1.87
C GLU A 154 7.39 9.53 0.86
N GLU A 155 8.26 10.50 0.61
CA GLU A 155 8.08 11.45 -0.47
C GLU A 155 8.52 10.82 -1.80
N ILE A 156 7.61 10.83 -2.78
CA ILE A 156 7.86 10.24 -4.10
C ILE A 156 7.87 11.24 -5.25
N GLY A 157 7.39 12.47 -5.02
CA GLY A 157 7.22 13.47 -6.06
C GLY A 157 8.52 13.86 -6.77
N ASN A 158 9.61 13.95 -6.01
CA ASN A 158 10.94 14.33 -6.51
C ASN A 158 11.82 13.13 -6.92
N LYS A 159 11.34 11.89 -6.76
CA LYS A 159 12.09 10.69 -7.13
C LYS A 159 12.03 10.43 -8.63
N THR A 160 13.13 9.92 -9.18
CA THR A 160 13.17 9.38 -10.54
C THR A 160 12.31 8.11 -10.67
N ASN A 161 12.00 7.70 -11.89
CA ASN A 161 11.22 6.46 -12.09
C ASN A 161 11.95 5.23 -11.56
N GLU A 162 13.27 5.16 -11.67
CA GLU A 162 14.10 4.10 -11.13
C GLU A 162 14.01 4.04 -9.60
N GLU A 163 14.12 5.18 -8.92
CA GLU A 163 13.99 5.27 -7.47
C GLU A 163 12.58 4.88 -6.98
N LYS A 164 11.54 5.28 -7.71
CA LYS A 164 10.14 4.87 -7.41
C LYS A 164 9.97 3.36 -7.52
N ILE A 165 10.56 2.72 -8.54
CA ILE A 165 10.49 1.27 -8.73
C ILE A 165 11.23 0.53 -7.61
N GLN A 166 12.44 0.98 -7.27
CA GLN A 166 13.23 0.42 -6.17
C GLN A 166 12.50 0.56 -4.84
N LEU A 167 11.87 1.72 -4.60
CA LEU A 167 11.06 1.95 -3.43
C LEU A 167 9.90 0.95 -3.32
N ILE A 168 9.13 0.74 -4.40
CA ILE A 168 8.03 -0.24 -4.39
C ILE A 168 8.55 -1.65 -4.08
N ASP A 169 9.64 -2.08 -4.71
CA ASP A 169 10.22 -3.41 -4.46
C ASP A 169 10.67 -3.58 -3.01
N MET A 170 11.29 -2.54 -2.44
CA MET A 170 11.68 -2.52 -1.03
C MET A 170 10.44 -2.62 -0.11
N LEU A 171 9.41 -1.83 -0.39
CA LEU A 171 8.18 -1.81 0.41
C LEU A 171 7.39 -3.11 0.31
N ILE A 172 7.36 -3.75 -0.85
CA ILE A 172 6.74 -5.07 -1.04
C ILE A 172 7.49 -6.13 -0.21
N ASN A 173 8.80 -6.09 -0.20
CA ASN A 173 9.60 -7.01 0.60
C ASN A 173 9.38 -6.80 2.10
N GLU A 174 9.30 -5.54 2.54
CA GLU A 174 9.00 -5.17 3.92
C GLU A 174 7.60 -5.63 4.36
N ALA A 175 6.60 -5.45 3.50
CA ALA A 175 5.24 -5.92 3.76
C ALA A 175 5.15 -7.45 3.88
N GLU A 176 5.94 -8.18 3.10
CA GLU A 176 6.05 -9.65 3.21
C GLU A 176 6.66 -10.07 4.55
N GLU A 177 7.68 -9.36 5.00
CA GLU A 177 8.32 -9.58 6.30
C GLU A 177 7.37 -9.23 7.47
N TYR A 178 6.64 -8.12 7.35
CA TYR A 178 5.63 -7.71 8.34
C TYR A 178 4.53 -8.79 8.49
N GLY A 179 4.00 -9.29 7.37
CA GLY A 179 2.99 -10.34 7.38
C GLY A 179 3.47 -11.65 8.02
N LYS A 180 4.75 -11.99 7.89
CA LYS A 180 5.34 -13.16 8.58
C LYS A 180 5.36 -12.97 10.10
N LYS A 181 5.78 -11.80 10.58
CA LYS A 181 5.82 -11.50 12.03
C LYS A 181 4.43 -11.56 12.64
N ALA A 182 3.44 -10.92 12.02
CA ALA A 182 2.06 -10.94 12.48
C ALA A 182 1.48 -12.36 12.57
N ASN A 183 1.78 -13.24 11.60
CA ASN A 183 1.36 -14.64 11.62
C ASN A 183 2.09 -15.50 12.68
N LEU A 184 3.30 -15.13 13.09
CA LEU A 184 4.05 -15.80 14.16
C LEU A 184 3.50 -15.41 15.53
N ASP A 185 3.11 -14.16 15.71
CA ASP A 185 2.58 -13.65 16.96
C ASP A 185 1.15 -14.17 17.22
N SER A 186 0.31 -14.30 16.18
CA SER A 186 -1.01 -14.92 16.31
C SER A 186 -0.93 -16.39 16.73
N LYS A 187 0.02 -17.16 16.21
CA LYS A 187 0.22 -18.57 16.61
C LYS A 187 0.74 -18.73 18.04
N LYS A 188 1.49 -17.76 18.56
CA LYS A 188 1.95 -17.76 19.97
C LYS A 188 0.84 -17.38 20.95
N GLY A 189 -0.18 -16.64 20.50
CA GLY A 189 -1.35 -16.26 21.30
C GLY A 189 -2.28 -17.45 21.58
N ASP A 190 -2.45 -18.34 20.60
CA ASP A 190 -3.33 -19.51 20.72
C ASP A 190 -2.79 -20.57 21.69
N ASP A 191 -1.47 -20.65 21.88
CA ASP A 191 -0.84 -21.59 22.85
C ASP A 191 -0.94 -21.13 24.32
N LYS A 192 -1.43 -19.92 24.61
CA LYS A 192 -1.54 -19.40 25.98
C LYS A 192 -2.95 -19.46 26.58
N ASN A 193 -3.96 -19.88 25.85
CA ASN A 193 -5.33 -19.98 26.34
C ASN A 193 -5.82 -21.42 26.49
N CYS A 194 -5.02 -22.29 27.08
CA CYS A 194 -5.49 -23.59 27.55
C CYS A 194 -5.00 -23.85 28.97
N ILE A 195 -5.51 -23.06 29.92
CA ILE A 195 -5.56 -23.47 31.34
C ILE A 195 -6.98 -23.15 31.81
N ILE A 196 -7.83 -24.18 31.74
CA ILE A 196 -9.11 -24.24 32.42
C ILE A 196 -8.80 -24.71 33.86
N PHE A 197 -9.23 -23.94 34.83
CA PHE A 197 -9.65 -24.42 36.14
C PHE A 197 -11.11 -24.10 36.37
#